data_5e6f959d01e51d77468480141d4ca1e9
#
_entry.id   5e6f959d01e51d77468480141d4ca1e9
#
_cell.length_a   1.000
_cell.length_b   1.000
_cell.length_c   1.000
_cell.angle_alpha   90.00
_cell.angle_beta   90.00
_cell.angle_gamma   90.00
#
_symmetry.space_group_name_H-M   'P 1'
#
loop_
_entity.id
_entity.type
_entity.pdbx_description
1 polymer ?
#
loop_
_entity_poly.entity_id
_entity_poly.type
_entity_poly.pdbx_seq_one_letter_code
_entity_poly.pdbx_strand_id
1 'polypeptide(L)'
;MFPGNRIIEDDIIRETGTSRTSIRPALLRLKYEGLVEMIPNRGAFVAKPSEEDLRQVYRVREVLEFGMMEDAIRHRTEAQLRAMEKSLKDQEVLTQHYSRQEYVTMNHVFHWLVVEASANKYYEKYLNELYNKINTYMIFYDQSSDNNSIVSHTMIYEALRDRDLEKGLAGIREDIQIAWEDMRKINVPL
;
A
#
# COMPACT_ATOMS: atom_id res chain seq x y z
N MET A 1 -15.22 10.18 3.15
CA MET A 1 -14.73 11.29 2.30
C MET A 1 -14.07 10.68 1.09
N PHE A 2 -14.27 11.25 -0.11
CA PHE A 2 -13.68 10.76 -1.37
C PHE A 2 -12.57 11.70 -1.83
N PRO A 3 -11.63 11.24 -2.68
CA PRO A 3 -10.61 12.08 -3.30
C PRO A 3 -11.20 13.32 -3.98
N GLY A 4 -10.55 14.46 -3.78
CA GLY A 4 -11.04 15.76 -4.22
C GLY A 4 -12.11 16.40 -3.34
N ASN A 5 -12.67 15.69 -2.36
CA ASN A 5 -13.62 16.28 -1.44
C ASN A 5 -12.92 17.27 -0.50
N ARG A 6 -13.62 18.38 -0.23
CA ARG A 6 -13.18 19.34 0.77
C ARG A 6 -13.33 18.74 2.17
N ILE A 7 -12.31 18.89 2.99
CA ILE A 7 -12.31 18.51 4.39
C ILE A 7 -12.81 19.68 5.22
N ILE A 8 -13.95 19.52 5.87
CA ILE A 8 -14.56 20.55 6.71
C ILE A 8 -14.19 20.22 8.16
N GLU A 9 -13.35 21.05 8.79
CA GLU A 9 -12.88 20.85 10.16
C GLU A 9 -14.07 20.71 11.15
N ASP A 10 -15.13 21.51 10.97
CA ASP A 10 -16.30 21.50 11.85
C ASP A 10 -17.10 20.17 11.77
N ASP A 11 -17.12 19.53 10.59
CA ASP A 11 -17.76 18.22 10.45
C ASP A 11 -16.98 17.14 11.21
N ILE A 12 -15.64 17.16 11.10
CA ILE A 12 -14.79 16.23 11.87
C ILE A 12 -14.97 16.46 13.37
N ILE A 13 -15.00 17.72 13.83
CA ILE A 13 -15.23 18.02 15.24
C ILE A 13 -16.56 17.43 15.73
N ARG A 14 -17.61 17.61 14.94
CA ARG A 14 -18.96 17.12 15.27
C ARG A 14 -19.01 15.59 15.33
N GLU A 15 -18.35 14.91 14.40
CA GLU A 15 -18.34 13.44 14.34
C GLU A 15 -17.45 12.79 15.39
N THR A 16 -16.30 13.39 15.71
CA THR A 16 -15.28 12.78 16.57
C THR A 16 -15.21 13.36 17.99
N GLY A 17 -15.86 14.49 18.22
CA GLY A 17 -15.76 15.22 19.49
C GLY A 17 -14.38 15.85 19.77
N THR A 18 -13.48 15.84 18.79
CA THR A 18 -12.12 16.37 18.94
C THR A 18 -12.07 17.90 18.81
N SER A 19 -10.92 18.51 19.10
CA SER A 19 -10.76 19.98 19.05
C SER A 19 -10.05 20.44 17.76
N ARG A 20 -10.25 21.70 17.37
CA ARG A 20 -9.51 22.33 16.26
C ARG A 20 -8.00 22.29 16.46
N THR A 21 -7.54 22.40 17.71
CA THR A 21 -6.12 22.30 18.05
C THR A 21 -5.51 20.93 17.79
N SER A 22 -6.33 19.88 17.78
CA SER A 22 -5.89 18.52 17.43
C SER A 22 -6.03 18.24 15.94
N ILE A 23 -7.04 18.78 15.28
CA ILE A 23 -7.29 18.53 13.83
C ILE A 23 -6.22 19.13 12.94
N ARG A 24 -5.82 20.39 13.18
CA ARG A 24 -4.86 21.08 12.31
C ARG A 24 -3.49 20.42 12.23
N PRO A 25 -2.86 19.98 13.34
CA PRO A 25 -1.65 19.18 13.27
C PRO A 25 -1.85 17.83 12.53
N ALA A 26 -3.00 17.18 12.71
CA ALA A 26 -3.32 15.94 11.98
C ALA A 26 -3.44 16.17 10.47
N LEU A 27 -4.15 17.23 10.04
CA LEU A 27 -4.24 17.60 8.63
C LEU A 27 -2.88 17.99 8.04
N LEU A 28 -2.03 18.66 8.81
CA LEU A 28 -0.68 18.99 8.38
C LEU A 28 0.17 17.72 8.19
N ARG A 29 0.06 16.75 9.10
CA ARG A 29 0.71 15.45 8.96
C ARG A 29 0.23 14.72 7.71
N LEU A 30 -1.09 14.62 7.50
CA LEU A 30 -1.68 14.00 6.30
C LEU A 30 -1.24 14.72 5.00
N LYS A 31 -1.02 16.05 5.06
CA LYS A 31 -0.44 16.80 3.95
C LYS A 31 0.99 16.34 3.65
N TYR A 32 1.84 16.17 4.66
CA TYR A 32 3.20 15.66 4.46
C TYR A 32 3.23 14.22 3.93
N GLU A 33 2.24 13.42 4.32
CA GLU A 33 2.03 12.06 3.81
C GLU A 33 1.41 12.03 2.39
N GLY A 34 1.04 13.22 1.85
CA GLY A 34 0.44 13.34 0.51
C GLY A 34 -1.02 12.89 0.42
N LEU A 35 -1.69 12.70 1.55
CA LEU A 35 -3.09 12.27 1.63
C LEU A 35 -4.07 13.45 1.65
N VAL A 36 -3.59 14.64 1.98
CA VAL A 36 -4.34 15.89 2.03
C VAL A 36 -3.61 16.97 1.25
N GLU A 37 -4.35 17.72 0.46
CA GLU A 37 -3.92 18.95 -0.20
C GLU A 37 -4.41 20.18 0.58
N MET A 38 -3.49 21.10 0.89
CA MET A 38 -3.85 22.40 1.46
C MET A 38 -3.83 23.45 0.35
N ILE A 39 -5.01 23.89 -0.09
CA ILE A 39 -5.14 24.90 -1.14
C ILE A 39 -5.30 26.29 -0.49
N PRO A 40 -4.42 27.26 -0.81
CA PRO A 40 -4.51 28.62 -0.25
C PRO A 40 -5.91 29.20 -0.43
N ASN A 41 -6.47 29.77 0.63
CA ASN A 41 -7.80 30.37 0.69
C ASN A 41 -8.99 29.42 0.41
N ARG A 42 -8.77 28.14 0.16
CA ARG A 42 -9.83 27.14 -0.08
C ARG A 42 -9.91 26.07 0.99
N GLY A 43 -8.84 25.87 1.77
CA GLY A 43 -8.79 24.92 2.86
C GLY A 43 -8.14 23.56 2.49
N ALA A 44 -8.48 22.53 3.25
CA ALA A 44 -7.96 21.18 3.08
C ALA A 44 -8.88 20.34 2.17
N PHE A 45 -8.28 19.51 1.34
CA PHE A 45 -8.97 18.58 0.43
C PHE A 45 -8.34 17.21 0.53
N VAL A 46 -9.12 16.14 0.35
CA VAL A 46 -8.58 14.79 0.18
C VAL A 46 -7.78 14.79 -1.12
N ALA A 47 -6.52 14.36 -1.06
CA ALA A 47 -5.65 14.34 -2.22
C ALA A 47 -6.25 13.46 -3.33
N LYS A 48 -6.13 13.92 -4.57
CA LYS A 48 -6.53 13.19 -5.76
C LYS A 48 -5.26 12.90 -6.57
N PRO A 49 -4.77 11.65 -6.56
CA PRO A 49 -3.58 11.33 -7.32
C PRO A 49 -3.84 11.51 -8.81
N SER A 50 -2.88 12.04 -9.52
CA SER A 50 -2.83 11.98 -10.97
C SER A 50 -2.29 10.62 -11.43
N GLU A 51 -2.53 10.26 -12.69
CA GLU A 51 -1.88 9.06 -13.27
C GLU A 51 -0.36 9.17 -13.20
N GLU A 52 0.18 10.37 -13.36
CA GLU A 52 1.62 10.62 -13.23
C GLU A 52 2.13 10.40 -11.79
N ASP A 53 1.40 10.84 -10.77
CA ASP A 53 1.77 10.56 -9.38
C ASP A 53 1.80 9.05 -9.11
N LEU A 54 0.79 8.33 -9.58
CA LEU A 54 0.74 6.88 -9.45
C LEU A 54 1.94 6.23 -10.13
N ARG A 55 2.24 6.63 -11.37
CA ARG A 55 3.38 6.09 -12.12
C ARG A 55 4.70 6.32 -11.39
N GLN A 56 4.89 7.51 -10.83
CA GLN A 56 6.10 7.84 -10.06
C GLN A 56 6.19 7.03 -8.77
N VAL A 57 5.09 6.87 -8.04
CA VAL A 57 5.04 6.08 -6.81
C VAL A 57 5.40 4.61 -7.08
N TYR A 58 4.79 3.99 -8.09
CA TYR A 58 5.06 2.60 -8.45
C TYR A 58 6.50 2.41 -8.97
N ARG A 59 7.05 3.40 -9.67
CA ARG A 59 8.46 3.34 -10.09
C ARG A 59 9.43 3.37 -8.92
N VAL A 60 9.17 4.20 -7.91
CA VAL A 60 10.01 4.24 -6.69
C VAL A 60 9.81 2.95 -5.88
N ARG A 61 8.59 2.44 -5.78
CA ARG A 61 8.27 1.16 -5.15
C ARG A 61 9.12 0.03 -5.73
N GLU A 62 9.13 -0.11 -7.07
CA GLU A 62 9.91 -1.13 -7.78
C GLU A 62 11.38 -1.11 -7.37
N VAL A 63 12.01 0.08 -7.39
CA VAL A 63 13.44 0.23 -7.08
C VAL A 63 13.73 -0.17 -5.63
N LEU A 64 12.89 0.26 -4.68
CA LEU A 64 13.08 -0.07 -3.26
C LEU A 64 12.82 -1.54 -2.97
N GLU A 65 11.77 -2.12 -3.55
CA GLU A 65 11.43 -3.53 -3.33
C GLU A 65 12.46 -4.49 -3.94
N PHE A 66 13.11 -4.12 -5.03
CA PHE A 66 14.18 -4.94 -5.61
C PHE A 66 15.38 -5.03 -4.66
N GLY A 67 15.84 -3.90 -4.13
CA GLY A 67 16.93 -3.91 -3.13
C GLY A 67 16.50 -4.58 -1.83
N MET A 68 15.28 -4.36 -1.39
CA MET A 68 14.68 -5.03 -0.23
C MET A 68 14.65 -6.56 -0.39
N MET A 69 14.26 -7.06 -1.58
CA MET A 69 14.20 -8.51 -1.85
C MET A 69 15.58 -9.17 -1.73
N GLU A 70 16.62 -8.51 -2.24
CA GLU A 70 18.00 -8.99 -2.12
C GLU A 70 18.40 -9.15 -0.66
N ASP A 71 18.13 -8.15 0.18
CA ASP A 71 18.40 -8.21 1.61
C ASP A 71 17.50 -9.23 2.33
N ALA A 72 16.21 -9.33 1.98
CA ALA A 72 15.28 -10.28 2.57
C ALA A 72 15.69 -11.74 2.33
N ILE A 73 16.15 -12.06 1.13
CA ILE A 73 16.67 -13.39 0.80
C ILE A 73 17.86 -13.77 1.68
N ARG A 74 18.72 -12.81 2.02
CA ARG A 74 19.90 -13.04 2.87
C ARG A 74 19.54 -13.20 4.35
N HIS A 75 18.60 -12.40 4.85
CA HIS A 75 18.36 -12.23 6.28
C HIS A 75 17.10 -12.93 6.80
N ARG A 76 16.18 -13.37 5.94
CA ARG A 76 14.92 -13.98 6.34
C ARG A 76 15.10 -15.13 7.31
N THR A 77 14.24 -15.25 8.29
CA THR A 77 14.19 -16.32 9.27
C THR A 77 13.08 -17.33 8.96
N GLU A 78 13.20 -18.53 9.51
CA GLU A 78 12.15 -19.55 9.38
C GLU A 78 10.82 -19.14 10.05
N ALA A 79 10.87 -18.29 11.08
CA ALA A 79 9.68 -17.75 11.71
C ALA A 79 8.92 -16.79 10.76
N GLN A 80 9.65 -15.94 10.04
CA GLN A 80 9.08 -15.04 9.04
C GLN A 80 8.50 -15.81 7.86
N LEU A 81 9.16 -16.87 7.37
CA LEU A 81 8.60 -17.72 6.32
C LEU A 81 7.27 -18.35 6.73
N ARG A 82 7.18 -18.88 7.98
CA ARG A 82 5.90 -19.40 8.48
C ARG A 82 4.82 -18.33 8.60
N ALA A 83 5.18 -17.11 8.95
CA ALA A 83 4.21 -16.00 9.00
C ALA A 83 3.70 -15.63 7.59
N MET A 84 4.59 -15.62 6.59
CA MET A 84 4.21 -15.37 5.19
C MET A 84 3.33 -16.49 4.65
N GLU A 85 3.66 -17.75 4.91
CA GLU A 85 2.84 -18.90 4.52
C GLU A 85 1.44 -18.84 5.13
N LYS A 86 1.34 -18.43 6.40
CA LYS A 86 0.06 -18.21 7.04
C LYS A 86 -0.71 -17.07 6.36
N SER A 87 -0.06 -15.95 6.07
CA SER A 87 -0.66 -14.82 5.38
C SER A 87 -1.21 -15.23 4.00
N LEU A 88 -0.51 -16.07 3.23
CA LEU A 88 -1.00 -16.60 1.96
C LEU A 88 -2.28 -17.44 2.14
N LYS A 89 -2.31 -18.32 3.14
CA LYS A 89 -3.51 -19.12 3.44
C LYS A 89 -4.71 -18.25 3.82
N ASP A 90 -4.47 -17.18 4.60
CA ASP A 90 -5.52 -16.23 4.97
C ASP A 90 -6.04 -15.48 3.71
N GLN A 91 -5.17 -15.16 2.75
CA GLN A 91 -5.54 -14.54 1.47
C GLN A 91 -6.33 -15.50 0.55
N GLU A 92 -6.02 -16.80 0.55
CA GLU A 92 -6.79 -17.81 -0.19
C GLU A 92 -8.24 -17.88 0.28
N VAL A 93 -8.47 -17.77 1.60
CA VAL A 93 -9.83 -17.75 2.17
C VAL A 93 -10.59 -16.51 1.70
N LEU A 94 -9.93 -15.36 1.60
CA LEU A 94 -10.56 -14.12 1.15
C LEU A 94 -11.08 -14.21 -0.29
N THR A 95 -10.51 -15.05 -1.15
CA THR A 95 -10.99 -15.22 -2.53
C THR A 95 -12.45 -15.72 -2.59
N GLN A 96 -12.92 -16.38 -1.53
CA GLN A 96 -14.29 -16.91 -1.47
C GLN A 96 -15.33 -15.86 -1.04
N HIS A 97 -14.90 -14.81 -0.30
CA HIS A 97 -15.75 -13.75 0.24
C HIS A 97 -15.01 -12.42 0.17
N TYR A 98 -14.79 -11.92 -1.05
CA TYR A 98 -13.99 -10.71 -1.26
C TYR A 98 -14.52 -9.49 -0.53
N SER A 99 -13.67 -8.87 0.24
CA SER A 99 -13.86 -7.56 0.87
C SER A 99 -12.64 -6.69 0.58
N ARG A 100 -12.86 -5.55 -0.09
CA ARG A 100 -11.76 -4.63 -0.43
C ARG A 100 -10.94 -4.20 0.78
N GLN A 101 -11.60 -3.89 1.89
CA GLN A 101 -10.90 -3.45 3.10
C GLN A 101 -10.03 -4.57 3.69
N GLU A 102 -10.53 -5.81 3.69
CA GLU A 102 -9.76 -6.97 4.13
C GLU A 102 -8.61 -7.26 3.16
N TYR A 103 -8.87 -7.18 1.86
CA TYR A 103 -7.84 -7.33 0.83
C TYR A 103 -6.69 -6.35 1.03
N VAL A 104 -6.96 -5.05 1.14
CA VAL A 104 -5.90 -4.03 1.35
C VAL A 104 -5.13 -4.30 2.65
N THR A 105 -5.82 -4.72 3.71
CA THR A 105 -5.17 -5.08 4.98
C THR A 105 -4.25 -6.29 4.84
N MET A 106 -4.74 -7.37 4.22
CA MET A 106 -3.95 -8.60 4.03
C MET A 106 -2.77 -8.40 3.08
N ASN A 107 -2.99 -7.65 2.00
CA ASN A 107 -1.95 -7.25 1.07
C ASN A 107 -0.83 -6.47 1.78
N HIS A 108 -1.21 -5.48 2.59
CA HIS A 108 -0.24 -4.71 3.39
C HIS A 108 0.52 -5.60 4.37
N VAL A 109 -0.16 -6.51 5.08
CA VAL A 109 0.47 -7.45 6.03
C VAL A 109 1.50 -8.31 5.33
N PHE A 110 1.19 -8.86 4.15
CA PHE A 110 2.13 -9.70 3.41
C PHE A 110 3.39 -8.92 3.01
N HIS A 111 3.23 -7.77 2.36
CA HIS A 111 4.37 -6.92 1.98
C HIS A 111 5.20 -6.49 3.18
N TRP A 112 4.55 -6.19 4.32
CA TRP A 112 5.27 -5.81 5.53
C TRP A 112 6.14 -6.94 6.08
N LEU A 113 5.67 -8.18 6.04
CA LEU A 113 6.48 -9.36 6.41
C LEU A 113 7.74 -9.49 5.54
N VAL A 114 7.64 -9.17 4.24
CA VAL A 114 8.81 -9.17 3.34
C VAL A 114 9.78 -8.03 3.70
N VAL A 115 9.25 -6.85 4.01
CA VAL A 115 10.06 -5.70 4.46
C VAL A 115 10.82 -6.04 5.74
N GLU A 116 10.17 -6.61 6.74
CA GLU A 116 10.80 -7.04 8.00
C GLU A 116 11.89 -8.11 7.77
N ALA A 117 11.69 -8.99 6.78
CA ALA A 117 12.67 -10.00 6.43
C ALA A 117 13.97 -9.42 5.87
N SER A 118 13.96 -8.20 5.33
CA SER A 118 15.16 -7.49 4.86
C SER A 118 16.11 -7.08 5.99
N ALA A 119 15.60 -7.01 7.23
CA ALA A 119 16.34 -6.52 8.42
C ALA A 119 16.95 -5.11 8.22
N ASN A 120 16.34 -4.28 7.38
CA ASN A 120 16.81 -2.95 7.03
C ASN A 120 15.79 -1.88 7.37
N LYS A 121 16.04 -1.15 8.47
CA LYS A 121 15.14 -0.09 8.99
C LYS A 121 14.84 1.04 8.00
N TYR A 122 15.65 1.22 6.96
CA TYR A 122 15.39 2.25 5.96
C TYR A 122 14.37 1.77 4.92
N TYR A 123 14.37 0.49 4.55
CA TYR A 123 13.27 -0.08 3.78
C TYR A 123 11.96 -0.01 4.57
N GLU A 124 11.98 -0.36 5.87
CA GLU A 124 10.80 -0.21 6.75
C GLU A 124 10.25 1.22 6.71
N LYS A 125 11.12 2.22 6.86
CA LYS A 125 10.72 3.64 6.85
C LYS A 125 10.11 4.06 5.51
N TYR A 126 10.86 3.89 4.43
CA TYR A 126 10.46 4.47 3.13
C TYR A 126 9.36 3.67 2.44
N LEU A 127 9.36 2.34 2.56
CA LEU A 127 8.27 1.53 2.02
C LEU A 127 6.98 1.70 2.81
N ASN A 128 7.03 1.93 4.14
CA ASN A 128 5.83 2.26 4.90
C ASN A 128 5.15 3.54 4.40
N GLU A 129 5.92 4.58 4.10
CA GLU A 129 5.38 5.82 3.54
C GLU A 129 4.72 5.58 2.18
N LEU A 130 5.36 4.78 1.30
CA LEU A 130 4.82 4.45 -0.02
C LEU A 130 3.59 3.54 0.07
N TYR A 131 3.61 2.50 0.89
CA TYR A 131 2.48 1.57 1.05
C TYR A 131 1.25 2.27 1.63
N ASN A 132 1.42 3.16 2.61
CA ASN A 132 0.31 3.94 3.14
C ASN A 132 -0.37 4.78 2.05
N LYS A 133 0.43 5.40 1.17
CA LYS A 133 -0.08 6.16 0.03
C LYS A 133 -0.79 5.24 -0.98
N ILE A 134 -0.18 4.12 -1.36
CA ILE A 134 -0.75 3.14 -2.29
C ILE A 134 -2.05 2.55 -1.72
N ASN A 135 -2.06 2.12 -0.45
CA ASN A 135 -3.23 1.56 0.21
C ASN A 135 -4.40 2.55 0.22
N THR A 136 -4.12 3.84 0.45
CA THR A 136 -5.16 4.88 0.36
C THR A 136 -5.73 4.95 -1.05
N TYR A 137 -4.89 4.87 -2.07
CA TYR A 137 -5.34 4.85 -3.46
C TYR A 137 -6.15 3.59 -3.77
N MET A 138 -5.71 2.42 -3.32
CA MET A 138 -6.45 1.17 -3.49
C MET A 138 -7.84 1.22 -2.86
N ILE A 139 -7.97 1.75 -1.64
CA ILE A 139 -9.28 1.88 -0.97
C ILE A 139 -10.25 2.73 -1.79
N PHE A 140 -9.78 3.81 -2.39
CA PHE A 140 -10.65 4.76 -3.08
C PHE A 140 -10.84 4.49 -4.56
N TYR A 141 -9.86 3.90 -5.22
CA TYR A 141 -9.83 3.82 -6.68
C TYR A 141 -9.79 2.40 -7.23
N ASP A 142 -9.27 1.43 -6.49
CA ASP A 142 -9.26 0.05 -6.94
C ASP A 142 -10.69 -0.47 -7.14
N GLN A 143 -10.98 -0.99 -8.33
CA GLN A 143 -12.26 -1.58 -8.70
C GLN A 143 -12.16 -3.10 -8.87
N SER A 144 -11.05 -3.71 -8.46
CA SER A 144 -10.91 -5.15 -8.47
C SER A 144 -12.00 -5.79 -7.60
N SER A 145 -12.48 -6.92 -8.05
CA SER A 145 -13.50 -7.72 -7.36
C SER A 145 -12.95 -9.04 -6.84
N ASP A 146 -11.65 -9.22 -6.91
CA ASP A 146 -10.94 -10.45 -6.58
C ASP A 146 -9.55 -10.18 -6.02
N ASN A 147 -8.95 -11.22 -5.45
CA ASN A 147 -7.59 -11.18 -4.91
C ASN A 147 -6.59 -11.68 -5.96
N ASN A 148 -6.25 -10.83 -6.91
CA ASN A 148 -5.30 -11.16 -7.98
C ASN A 148 -3.84 -11.25 -7.51
N SER A 149 -3.50 -10.63 -6.36
CA SER A 149 -2.12 -10.59 -5.86
C SER A 149 -1.62 -11.92 -5.30
N ILE A 150 -2.50 -12.91 -5.07
CA ILE A 150 -2.08 -14.17 -4.45
C ILE A 150 -1.04 -14.93 -5.28
N VAL A 151 -1.09 -14.79 -6.60
CA VAL A 151 -0.12 -15.43 -7.50
C VAL A 151 1.27 -14.80 -7.33
N SER A 152 1.35 -13.47 -7.38
CA SER A 152 2.62 -12.74 -7.19
C SER A 152 3.17 -12.92 -5.78
N HIS A 153 2.32 -12.89 -4.76
CA HIS A 153 2.72 -13.14 -3.37
C HIS A 153 3.28 -14.56 -3.17
N THR A 154 2.67 -15.56 -3.82
CA THR A 154 3.19 -16.94 -3.78
C THR A 154 4.57 -17.01 -4.42
N MET A 155 4.79 -16.36 -5.55
CA MET A 155 6.12 -16.28 -6.19
C MET A 155 7.16 -15.64 -5.27
N ILE A 156 6.80 -14.54 -4.60
CA ILE A 156 7.67 -13.84 -3.64
C ILE A 156 8.02 -14.75 -2.45
N TYR A 157 7.02 -15.40 -1.86
CA TYR A 157 7.24 -16.35 -0.76
C TYR A 157 8.15 -17.51 -1.15
N GLU A 158 7.89 -18.15 -2.30
CA GLU A 158 8.71 -19.25 -2.78
C GLU A 158 10.15 -18.81 -3.06
N ALA A 159 10.34 -17.62 -3.62
CA ALA A 159 11.65 -17.02 -3.83
C ALA A 159 12.42 -16.84 -2.50
N LEU A 160 11.75 -16.34 -1.46
CA LEU A 160 12.35 -16.23 -0.13
C LEU A 160 12.65 -17.58 0.48
N ARG A 161 11.75 -18.57 0.35
CA ARG A 161 11.96 -19.92 0.84
C ARG A 161 13.18 -20.57 0.18
N ASP A 162 13.25 -20.51 -1.14
CA ASP A 162 14.24 -21.19 -1.97
C ASP A 162 15.52 -20.37 -2.18
N ARG A 163 15.57 -19.12 -1.70
CA ARG A 163 16.65 -18.15 -1.88
C ARG A 163 16.93 -17.84 -3.36
N ASP A 164 15.89 -17.73 -4.15
CA ASP A 164 15.91 -17.43 -5.58
C ASP A 164 15.61 -15.97 -5.84
N LEU A 165 16.66 -15.16 -6.05
CA LEU A 165 16.52 -13.73 -6.29
C LEU A 165 15.78 -13.43 -7.60
N GLU A 166 16.05 -14.16 -8.67
CA GLU A 166 15.41 -13.90 -9.98
C GLU A 166 13.92 -14.12 -9.90
N LYS A 167 13.48 -15.21 -9.25
CA LYS A 167 12.07 -15.47 -8.99
C LYS A 167 11.43 -14.38 -8.11
N GLY A 168 12.16 -13.91 -7.09
CA GLY A 168 11.70 -12.83 -6.22
C GLY A 168 11.47 -11.53 -6.97
N LEU A 169 12.42 -11.12 -7.81
CA LEU A 169 12.28 -9.93 -8.65
C LEU A 169 11.15 -10.07 -9.69
N ALA A 170 10.96 -11.27 -10.24
CA ALA A 170 9.84 -11.54 -11.14
C ALA A 170 8.49 -11.42 -10.41
N GLY A 171 8.38 -11.98 -9.19
CA GLY A 171 7.18 -11.86 -8.36
C GLY A 171 6.83 -10.41 -8.00
N ILE A 172 7.83 -9.59 -7.66
CA ILE A 172 7.63 -8.14 -7.40
C ILE A 172 7.15 -7.43 -8.66
N ARG A 173 7.73 -7.71 -9.83
CA ARG A 173 7.27 -7.09 -11.09
C ARG A 173 5.81 -7.45 -11.40
N GLU A 174 5.46 -8.71 -11.24
CA GLU A 174 4.09 -9.19 -11.43
C GLU A 174 3.12 -8.49 -10.49
N ASP A 175 3.46 -8.38 -9.20
CA ASP A 175 2.65 -7.70 -8.20
C ASP A 175 2.43 -6.22 -8.54
N ILE A 176 3.49 -5.52 -8.92
CA ILE A 176 3.41 -4.12 -9.34
C ILE A 176 2.58 -3.97 -10.62
N GLN A 177 2.71 -4.89 -11.57
CA GLN A 177 1.95 -4.86 -12.82
C GLN A 177 0.45 -5.06 -12.56
N ILE A 178 0.08 -6.04 -11.74
CA ILE A 178 -1.32 -6.28 -11.34
C ILE A 178 -1.90 -5.03 -10.68
N ALA A 179 -1.21 -4.50 -9.67
CA ALA A 179 -1.65 -3.32 -8.95
C ALA A 179 -1.76 -2.08 -9.86
N TRP A 180 -0.83 -1.91 -10.81
CA TRP A 180 -0.89 -0.83 -11.79
C TRP A 180 -2.08 -0.96 -12.74
N GLU A 181 -2.35 -2.16 -13.24
CA GLU A 181 -3.48 -2.42 -14.14
C GLU A 181 -4.82 -2.18 -13.45
N ASP A 182 -4.96 -2.60 -12.20
CA ASP A 182 -6.17 -2.36 -11.42
C ASP A 182 -6.38 -0.87 -11.13
N MET A 183 -5.31 -0.14 -10.85
CA MET A 183 -5.38 1.31 -10.66
C MET A 183 -5.68 2.10 -11.95
N ARG A 184 -5.27 1.62 -13.13
CA ARG A 184 -5.55 2.26 -14.43
C ARG A 184 -6.98 2.08 -14.92
N LYS A 185 -7.68 1.06 -14.48
CA LYS A 185 -9.12 0.85 -14.79
C LYS A 185 -10.01 1.97 -14.23
N ILE A 186 -9.44 2.85 -13.43
CA ILE A 186 -10.13 3.96 -12.83
C ILE A 186 -10.32 5.06 -13.88
N ASN A 187 -11.53 5.16 -14.41
CA ASN A 187 -11.99 6.39 -15.04
C ASN A 187 -12.14 7.44 -13.94
N VAL A 188 -11.08 8.19 -13.66
CA VAL A 188 -11.19 9.39 -12.82
C VAL A 188 -11.99 10.40 -13.65
N PRO A 189 -13.24 10.75 -13.31
CA PRO A 189 -13.92 11.83 -14.00
C PRO A 189 -13.06 13.08 -13.86
N LEU A 190 -12.74 13.71 -14.98
CA LEU A 190 -12.03 14.98 -15.07
C LEU A 190 -12.79 16.10 -14.35
#